data_c58166251a367420b69c08dc965b01b6
#
_entry.id   c58166251a367420b69c08dc965b01b6
#
_cell.length_a   1.000
_cell.length_b   1.000
_cell.length_c   1.000
_cell.angle_alpha   90.00
_cell.angle_beta   90.00
_cell.angle_gamma   90.00
#
_symmetry.space_group_name_H-M   'P 1'
#
loop_
_entity.id
_entity.type
_entity.pdbx_description
1 polymer ?
#
loop_
_entity_poly.entity_id
_entity_poly.type
_entity_poly.pdbx_seq_one_letter_code
_entity_poly.pdbx_strand_id
1 'polypeptide(L)'
;MDISLRNFLEISYDELEQLNLEAKEKVQHRTCENELREYYLKYLQEERRIKAVTVCFTDIEGRLHMLDYDKKYLVKSYDNLTFDGSSVRGFSVVKESDLRLEIDWGSFRWLPSDVFGPGKVMVFSLIKDRDGRGYMSDMRSRLKAFSDDLYTGQGITANIAVECEGFLFDGRDAEQSFSDLAGFKLVSGSGYYSSLPKDPLKIFIDSLAEAQRAMAFENEKDHPEVAPSQFELNYTYCDALLAADQVQLYKLTARQIAANSGLTACFLPKPIAGINGSGMHTNLSLSQKGKNIFYDPAGEDGLAAPAWDFIDRLLNNANDICLIINSSVNAYRRLDPNFEAPNQIRSSPVDRTSMVRIPLGNAKSARIEVRTVAPDANPYLTFLSILHTGLRGPKNDQQVTENRRSRTRLLPGNIYDAIRLCKASDYVTEMLGEIPKEKFVERKVASADRCPKELGARVKTSEVIYHHEVSNQHIWNNF
;
A
#
# COMPACT_ATOMS: atom_id res chain seq x y z
N MET A 1 19.35 9.80 20.18
CA MET A 1 19.48 11.20 20.64
C MET A 1 18.17 11.55 21.32
N ASP A 2 18.22 11.83 22.62
CA ASP A 2 17.06 12.39 23.30
C ASP A 2 16.79 13.80 22.74
N ILE A 3 15.68 13.95 22.05
CA ILE A 3 15.20 15.26 21.64
C ILE A 3 14.59 15.91 22.89
N SER A 4 15.29 16.83 23.49
CA SER A 4 14.77 17.62 24.60
C SER A 4 13.61 18.48 24.09
N LEU A 5 12.39 18.10 24.45
CA LEU A 5 11.15 18.82 24.09
C LEU A 5 11.00 20.05 24.99
N ARG A 6 11.55 21.19 24.56
CA ARG A 6 11.37 22.44 25.28
C ARG A 6 10.01 23.07 24.95
N ASN A 7 9.22 23.33 25.99
CA ASN A 7 7.91 23.99 25.88
C ASN A 7 6.92 23.31 24.92
N PHE A 8 6.91 21.97 24.91
CA PHE A 8 5.99 21.18 24.10
C PHE A 8 4.89 20.56 25.00
N LEU A 9 3.66 20.76 24.63
CA LEU A 9 2.51 20.11 25.25
C LEU A 9 2.06 18.95 24.35
N GLU A 10 2.14 17.74 24.85
CA GLU A 10 1.73 16.54 24.11
C GLU A 10 0.20 16.45 23.99
N ILE A 11 -0.24 15.86 22.90
CA ILE A 11 -1.61 15.39 22.71
C ILE A 11 -1.61 13.93 23.14
N SER A 12 -2.50 13.56 24.07
CA SER A 12 -2.60 12.19 24.56
C SER A 12 -3.10 11.24 23.45
N TYR A 13 -2.82 9.94 23.57
CA TYR A 13 -3.28 8.94 22.60
C TYR A 13 -4.80 8.91 22.47
N ASP A 14 -5.54 9.02 23.59
CA ASP A 14 -7.00 9.08 23.58
C ASP A 14 -7.52 10.31 22.83
N GLU A 15 -6.89 11.48 23.02
CA GLU A 15 -7.24 12.70 22.30
C GLU A 15 -6.89 12.60 20.81
N LEU A 16 -5.72 11.98 20.48
CA LEU A 16 -5.32 11.71 19.09
C LEU A 16 -6.33 10.82 18.38
N GLU A 17 -6.73 9.71 19.02
CA GLU A 17 -7.73 8.79 18.49
C GLU A 17 -9.03 9.51 18.20
N GLN A 18 -9.55 10.28 19.14
CA GLN A 18 -10.79 11.04 18.96
C GLN A 18 -10.69 12.03 17.80
N LEU A 19 -9.63 12.83 17.74
CA LEU A 19 -9.42 13.81 16.66
C LEU A 19 -9.31 13.14 15.29
N ASN A 20 -8.63 12.01 15.20
CA ASN A 20 -8.47 11.26 13.96
C ASN A 20 -9.76 10.55 13.55
N LEU A 21 -10.57 10.03 14.49
CA LEU A 21 -11.89 9.48 14.21
C LEU A 21 -12.86 10.56 13.68
N GLU A 22 -12.91 11.71 14.31
CA GLU A 22 -13.72 12.85 13.84
C GLU A 22 -13.31 13.30 12.42
N ALA A 23 -12.00 13.34 12.14
CA ALA A 23 -11.51 13.64 10.79
C ALA A 23 -11.96 12.59 9.76
N LYS A 24 -11.90 11.31 10.13
CA LYS A 24 -12.35 10.20 9.29
C LYS A 24 -13.86 10.25 9.02
N GLU A 25 -14.65 10.56 10.03
CA GLU A 25 -16.12 10.75 9.90
C GLU A 25 -16.47 11.88 8.93
N LYS A 26 -15.78 13.03 8.99
CA LYS A 26 -16.00 14.13 8.04
C LYS A 26 -15.80 13.69 6.59
N VAL A 27 -14.79 12.87 6.32
CA VAL A 27 -14.53 12.31 4.98
C VAL A 27 -15.63 11.32 4.59
N GLN A 28 -16.03 10.42 5.49
CA GLN A 28 -17.12 9.48 5.25
C GLN A 28 -18.44 10.17 4.93
N HIS A 29 -18.73 11.28 5.61
CA HIS A 29 -19.89 12.15 5.34
C HIS A 29 -19.71 13.05 4.12
N ARG A 30 -18.58 12.93 3.40
CA ARG A 30 -18.26 13.71 2.20
C ARG A 30 -18.38 15.23 2.43
N THR A 31 -17.87 15.69 3.58
CA THR A 31 -17.76 17.11 3.87
C THR A 31 -17.01 17.82 2.73
N CYS A 32 -17.53 18.98 2.32
CA CYS A 32 -16.97 19.73 1.21
C CYS A 32 -15.50 20.12 1.47
N GLU A 33 -14.66 20.01 0.45
CA GLU A 33 -13.21 20.31 0.53
C GLU A 33 -12.93 21.73 1.06
N ASN A 34 -13.74 22.71 0.64
CA ASN A 34 -13.62 24.09 1.13
C ASN A 34 -13.92 24.21 2.63
N GLU A 35 -14.92 23.49 3.13
CA GLU A 35 -15.28 23.45 4.53
C GLU A 35 -14.19 22.79 5.37
N LEU A 36 -13.63 21.67 4.90
CA LEU A 36 -12.50 21.00 5.55
C LEU A 36 -11.28 21.92 5.61
N ARG A 37 -10.96 22.60 4.51
CA ARG A 37 -9.85 23.55 4.44
C ARG A 37 -10.02 24.68 5.47
N GLU A 38 -11.16 25.33 5.51
CA GLU A 38 -11.42 26.41 6.47
C GLU A 38 -11.33 25.92 7.91
N TYR A 39 -11.90 24.76 8.21
CA TYR A 39 -11.83 24.13 9.52
C TYR A 39 -10.38 23.87 9.95
N TYR A 40 -9.57 23.21 9.13
CA TYR A 40 -8.20 22.86 9.50
C TYR A 40 -7.25 24.06 9.48
N LEU A 41 -7.43 25.03 8.62
CA LEU A 41 -6.67 26.28 8.67
C LEU A 41 -6.93 27.04 9.99
N LYS A 42 -8.18 27.13 10.41
CA LYS A 42 -8.54 27.71 11.71
C LYS A 42 -7.94 26.91 12.86
N TYR A 43 -8.07 25.59 12.85
CA TYR A 43 -7.46 24.71 13.83
C TYR A 43 -5.94 24.93 13.93
N LEU A 44 -5.23 24.95 12.82
CA LEU A 44 -3.79 25.20 12.80
C LEU A 44 -3.41 26.58 13.34
N GLN A 45 -4.25 27.60 13.18
CA GLN A 45 -4.01 28.94 13.75
C GLN A 45 -4.14 28.95 15.28
N GLU A 46 -5.14 28.27 15.81
CA GLU A 46 -5.53 28.29 17.23
C GLU A 46 -4.72 27.27 18.07
N GLU A 47 -4.44 26.08 17.54
CA GLU A 47 -3.80 24.99 18.27
C GLU A 47 -2.29 25.23 18.46
N ARG A 48 -1.88 25.48 19.71
CA ARG A 48 -0.50 25.84 20.05
C ARG A 48 0.45 24.64 20.13
N ARG A 49 -0.07 23.43 20.33
CA ARG A 49 0.71 22.20 20.42
C ARG A 49 1.28 21.79 19.06
N ILE A 50 0.62 22.15 17.95
CA ILE A 50 1.11 21.87 16.60
C ILE A 50 2.15 22.91 16.16
N LYS A 51 3.26 22.46 15.64
CA LYS A 51 4.41 23.27 15.17
C LYS A 51 4.66 23.12 13.67
N ALA A 52 4.47 21.90 13.15
CA ALA A 52 4.76 21.59 11.76
C ALA A 52 3.62 20.78 11.14
N VAL A 53 3.49 20.92 9.82
CA VAL A 53 2.60 20.11 8.99
C VAL A 53 3.47 19.35 8.00
N THR A 54 3.44 18.02 8.07
CA THR A 54 4.10 17.15 7.12
C THR A 54 3.19 16.97 5.91
N VAL A 55 3.61 17.51 4.77
CA VAL A 55 2.91 17.35 3.48
C VAL A 55 3.50 16.16 2.73
N CYS A 56 2.67 15.19 2.41
CA CYS A 56 3.07 13.92 1.81
C CYS A 56 2.57 13.80 0.37
N PHE A 57 3.35 13.12 -0.46
CA PHE A 57 2.96 12.66 -1.79
C PHE A 57 3.71 11.37 -2.13
N THR A 58 3.30 10.68 -3.18
CA THR A 58 3.98 9.46 -3.64
C THR A 58 4.44 9.58 -5.08
N ASP A 59 5.57 8.95 -5.39
CA ASP A 59 6.01 8.77 -6.76
C ASP A 59 5.26 7.60 -7.44
N ILE A 60 5.58 7.35 -8.72
CA ILE A 60 4.91 6.31 -9.50
C ILE A 60 5.17 4.88 -8.97
N GLU A 61 6.26 4.67 -8.24
CA GLU A 61 6.60 3.39 -7.61
C GLU A 61 5.93 3.21 -6.23
N GLY A 62 5.29 4.26 -5.70
CA GLY A 62 4.61 4.24 -4.39
C GLY A 62 5.49 4.66 -3.22
N ARG A 63 6.70 5.18 -3.48
CA ARG A 63 7.55 5.70 -2.42
C ARG A 63 6.93 6.96 -1.84
N LEU A 64 6.82 7.00 -0.51
CA LEU A 64 6.32 8.14 0.22
C LEU A 64 7.41 9.23 0.34
N HIS A 65 7.08 10.42 -0.13
CA HIS A 65 7.88 11.64 0.02
C HIS A 65 7.21 12.56 1.03
N MET A 66 7.99 13.21 1.87
CA MET A 66 7.50 14.02 2.98
C MET A 66 8.28 15.33 3.07
N LEU A 67 7.55 16.44 3.24
CA LEU A 67 8.12 17.78 3.47
C LEU A 67 7.50 18.36 4.74
N ASP A 68 8.30 18.71 5.70
CA ASP A 68 7.84 19.39 6.92
C ASP A 68 7.81 20.90 6.69
N TYR A 69 6.62 21.48 6.74
CA TYR A 69 6.42 22.93 6.70
C TYR A 69 6.20 23.48 8.10
N ASP A 70 6.85 24.59 8.43
CA ASP A 70 6.45 25.37 9.61
C ASP A 70 4.96 25.74 9.50
N LYS A 71 4.22 25.54 10.58
CA LYS A 71 2.78 25.77 10.60
C LYS A 71 2.39 27.17 10.13
N LYS A 72 3.10 28.21 10.57
CA LYS A 72 2.79 29.61 10.23
C LYS A 72 3.05 29.90 8.76
N TYR A 73 4.07 29.25 8.19
CA TYR A 73 4.37 29.35 6.75
C TYR A 73 3.26 28.67 5.96
N LEU A 74 2.90 27.44 6.30
CA LEU A 74 1.87 26.67 5.57
C LEU A 74 0.53 27.38 5.59
N VAL A 75 0.08 27.90 6.73
CA VAL A 75 -1.20 28.64 6.82
C VAL A 75 -1.25 29.86 5.89
N LYS A 76 -0.11 30.48 5.59
CA LYS A 76 -0.02 31.63 4.66
C LYS A 76 0.14 31.23 3.20
N SER A 77 0.61 30.03 2.92
CA SER A 77 1.08 29.63 1.57
C SER A 77 0.53 28.29 1.11
N TYR A 78 -0.50 27.77 1.77
CA TYR A 78 -1.08 26.44 1.50
C TYR A 78 -1.55 26.25 0.05
N ASP A 79 -1.88 27.32 -0.64
CA ASP A 79 -2.36 27.35 -2.01
C ASP A 79 -1.24 27.50 -3.06
N ASN A 80 0.02 27.63 -2.61
CA ASN A 80 1.19 27.80 -3.48
C ASN A 80 2.39 26.99 -3.02
N LEU A 81 2.20 25.73 -2.62
CA LEU A 81 3.28 24.83 -2.30
C LEU A 81 3.84 24.22 -3.58
N THR A 82 5.16 24.27 -3.74
CA THR A 82 5.87 23.75 -4.92
C THR A 82 7.02 22.85 -4.50
N PHE A 83 7.44 21.96 -5.41
CA PHE A 83 8.63 21.12 -5.24
C PHE A 83 9.27 20.81 -6.59
N ASP A 84 10.54 20.43 -6.56
CA ASP A 84 11.27 19.97 -7.75
C ASP A 84 10.96 18.52 -8.06
N GLY A 85 10.02 18.29 -8.99
CA GLY A 85 9.65 16.95 -9.43
C GLY A 85 10.74 16.23 -10.22
N SER A 86 11.73 16.95 -10.78
CA SER A 86 12.85 16.33 -11.52
C SER A 86 13.85 15.63 -10.59
N SER A 87 13.89 16.04 -9.33
CA SER A 87 14.67 15.37 -8.28
C SER A 87 13.99 14.10 -7.75
N VAL A 88 12.71 13.90 -8.06
CA VAL A 88 11.98 12.67 -7.73
C VAL A 88 12.15 11.68 -8.88
N ARG A 89 12.80 10.57 -8.60
CA ARG A 89 13.24 9.59 -9.60
C ARG A 89 12.09 9.04 -10.44
N GLY A 90 12.17 9.25 -11.77
CA GLY A 90 11.17 8.77 -12.74
C GLY A 90 9.87 9.57 -12.73
N PHE A 91 9.82 10.71 -12.06
CA PHE A 91 8.60 11.50 -11.93
C PHE A 91 8.48 12.56 -13.02
N SER A 92 9.34 13.56 -13.05
CA SER A 92 9.37 14.55 -14.12
C SER A 92 10.76 14.69 -14.76
N VAL A 93 10.89 15.55 -15.75
CA VAL A 93 12.16 15.87 -16.41
C VAL A 93 12.62 17.27 -16.02
N VAL A 94 13.93 17.56 -16.15
CA VAL A 94 14.54 18.85 -15.75
C VAL A 94 13.83 20.06 -16.39
N LYS A 95 13.29 19.91 -17.60
CA LYS A 95 12.55 20.99 -18.28
C LYS A 95 11.15 21.24 -17.72
N GLU A 96 10.63 20.31 -16.89
CA GLU A 96 9.31 20.36 -16.26
C GLU A 96 9.47 20.12 -14.75
N SER A 97 10.49 20.73 -14.14
CA SER A 97 10.86 20.46 -12.75
C SER A 97 9.80 20.92 -11.74
N ASP A 98 9.21 22.10 -11.98
CA ASP A 98 8.32 22.72 -11.01
C ASP A 98 6.93 22.11 -11.03
N LEU A 99 6.61 21.36 -9.99
CA LEU A 99 5.29 20.81 -9.73
C LEU A 99 4.68 21.44 -8.48
N ARG A 100 3.35 21.39 -8.35
CA ARG A 100 2.61 21.93 -7.21
C ARG A 100 2.05 20.83 -6.34
N LEU A 101 1.99 21.10 -5.04
CA LEU A 101 1.32 20.29 -4.05
C LEU A 101 -0.01 20.95 -3.67
N GLU A 102 -1.11 20.36 -4.05
CA GLU A 102 -2.45 20.75 -3.61
C GLU A 102 -2.85 19.88 -2.42
N ILE A 103 -3.02 20.48 -1.25
CA ILE A 103 -3.35 19.74 -0.04
C ILE A 103 -4.74 19.10 -0.17
N ASP A 104 -4.84 17.81 0.07
CA ASP A 104 -6.09 17.09 0.29
C ASP A 104 -6.46 17.18 1.77
N TRP A 105 -7.30 18.15 2.13
CA TRP A 105 -7.68 18.42 3.52
C TRP A 105 -8.45 17.27 4.17
N GLY A 106 -9.07 16.38 3.40
CA GLY A 106 -9.68 15.16 3.91
C GLY A 106 -8.66 14.14 4.46
N SER A 107 -7.39 14.29 4.10
CA SER A 107 -6.32 13.40 4.58
C SER A 107 -5.65 13.86 5.88
N PHE A 108 -6.12 14.91 6.52
CA PHE A 108 -5.52 15.48 7.73
C PHE A 108 -5.47 14.46 8.87
N ARG A 109 -4.27 14.27 9.47
CA ARG A 109 -4.04 13.31 10.56
C ARG A 109 -3.13 13.88 11.63
N TRP A 110 -3.48 13.64 12.89
CA TRP A 110 -2.63 13.90 14.04
C TRP A 110 -1.73 12.71 14.31
N LEU A 111 -0.48 12.98 14.61
CA LEU A 111 0.56 11.95 14.75
C LEU A 111 1.03 11.84 16.20
N PRO A 112 1.25 10.60 16.71
CA PRO A 112 1.86 10.37 18.01
C PRO A 112 3.27 10.98 18.09
N SER A 113 3.52 11.80 19.12
CA SER A 113 4.77 12.56 19.25
C SER A 113 5.99 11.72 19.56
N ASP A 114 5.82 10.62 20.27
CA ASP A 114 6.84 9.63 20.61
C ASP A 114 7.30 8.81 19.39
N VAL A 115 6.44 8.70 18.37
CA VAL A 115 6.75 8.00 17.11
C VAL A 115 7.30 8.95 16.06
N PHE A 116 6.67 10.10 15.82
CA PHE A 116 6.94 11.01 14.70
C PHE A 116 7.65 12.31 15.09
N GLY A 117 7.86 12.51 16.37
CA GLY A 117 8.37 13.78 16.89
C GLY A 117 7.25 14.76 17.27
N PRO A 118 7.61 15.80 18.04
CA PRO A 118 6.67 16.67 18.71
C PRO A 118 5.93 17.62 17.76
N GLY A 119 4.62 17.79 18.01
CA GLY A 119 3.81 18.84 17.42
C GLY A 119 3.64 18.73 15.92
N LYS A 120 3.50 17.51 15.39
CA LYS A 120 3.30 17.26 13.98
C LYS A 120 1.88 16.77 13.66
N VAL A 121 1.39 17.26 12.56
CA VAL A 121 0.24 16.70 11.83
C VAL A 121 0.67 16.37 10.40
N MET A 122 -0.07 15.52 9.73
CA MET A 122 0.24 15.09 8.38
C MET A 122 -0.96 15.32 7.47
N VAL A 123 -0.68 15.65 6.22
CA VAL A 123 -1.64 15.69 5.12
C VAL A 123 -1.04 15.07 3.87
N PHE A 124 -1.85 14.43 3.06
CA PHE A 124 -1.45 14.06 1.70
C PHE A 124 -1.81 15.18 0.74
N SER A 125 -1.09 15.23 -0.37
CA SER A 125 -1.32 16.19 -1.44
C SER A 125 -1.61 15.49 -2.76
N LEU A 126 -2.32 16.19 -3.62
CA LEU A 126 -2.48 15.90 -5.02
C LEU A 126 -1.42 16.70 -5.78
N ILE A 127 -0.86 16.10 -6.83
CA ILE A 127 0.19 16.77 -7.59
C ILE A 127 -0.42 17.41 -8.82
N LYS A 128 -0.07 18.68 -9.05
CA LYS A 128 -0.46 19.46 -10.21
C LYS A 128 0.76 19.83 -11.05
N ASP A 129 0.57 19.86 -12.34
CA ASP A 129 1.55 20.41 -13.28
C ASP A 129 1.62 21.95 -13.19
N ARG A 130 2.49 22.53 -14.02
CA ARG A 130 2.68 23.98 -14.11
C ARG A 130 1.39 24.74 -14.45
N ASP A 131 0.50 24.12 -15.22
CA ASP A 131 -0.76 24.72 -15.66
C ASP A 131 -1.92 24.50 -14.65
N GLY A 132 -1.63 23.85 -13.52
CA GLY A 132 -2.63 23.53 -12.49
C GLY A 132 -3.48 22.30 -12.81
N ARG A 133 -3.13 21.52 -13.85
CA ARG A 133 -3.81 20.26 -14.15
C ARG A 133 -3.27 19.14 -13.29
N GLY A 134 -4.07 18.09 -13.06
CA GLY A 134 -3.61 16.90 -12.37
C GLY A 134 -2.41 16.27 -13.07
N TYR A 135 -1.34 16.00 -12.32
CA TYR A 135 -0.14 15.37 -12.86
C TYR A 135 -0.42 13.91 -13.20
N MET A 136 -0.21 13.52 -14.45
CA MET A 136 -0.65 12.22 -14.97
C MET A 136 -0.03 11.02 -14.25
N SER A 137 1.18 11.16 -13.67
CA SER A 137 1.87 10.10 -12.96
C SER A 137 1.59 10.11 -11.44
N ASP A 138 0.69 10.97 -10.96
CA ASP A 138 0.20 10.94 -9.59
C ASP A 138 -0.93 9.92 -9.44
N MET A 139 -0.59 8.74 -8.95
CA MET A 139 -1.56 7.64 -8.81
C MET A 139 -2.56 7.87 -7.68
N ARG A 140 -2.20 8.67 -6.65
CA ARG A 140 -3.14 9.06 -5.60
C ARG A 140 -4.27 9.93 -6.14
N SER A 141 -3.93 10.96 -6.92
CA SER A 141 -4.93 11.81 -7.60
C SER A 141 -5.85 10.99 -8.51
N ARG A 142 -5.30 10.00 -9.21
CA ARG A 142 -6.07 9.16 -10.12
C ARG A 142 -7.01 8.21 -9.38
N LEU A 143 -6.57 7.61 -8.28
CA LEU A 143 -7.43 6.77 -7.45
C LEU A 143 -8.57 7.62 -6.85
N LYS A 144 -8.25 8.84 -6.37
CA LYS A 144 -9.26 9.79 -5.88
C LYS A 144 -10.30 10.09 -6.94
N ALA A 145 -9.87 10.52 -8.12
CA ALA A 145 -10.77 10.83 -9.23
C ALA A 145 -11.64 9.63 -9.63
N PHE A 146 -11.07 8.42 -9.68
CA PHE A 146 -11.81 7.20 -9.99
C PHE A 146 -12.87 6.89 -8.91
N SER A 147 -12.53 7.02 -7.64
CA SER A 147 -13.47 6.80 -6.53
C SER A 147 -14.59 7.84 -6.51
N ASP A 148 -14.26 9.09 -6.78
CA ASP A 148 -15.23 10.19 -6.86
C ASP A 148 -16.19 10.00 -8.05
N ASP A 149 -15.69 9.62 -9.23
CA ASP A 149 -16.50 9.29 -10.41
C ASP A 149 -17.44 8.11 -10.16
N LEU A 150 -16.95 7.08 -9.49
CA LEU A 150 -17.73 5.90 -9.14
C LEU A 150 -18.91 6.25 -8.21
N TYR A 151 -18.62 7.10 -7.23
CA TYR A 151 -19.65 7.56 -6.30
C TYR A 151 -20.65 8.52 -6.96
N THR A 152 -20.17 9.55 -7.66
CA THR A 152 -21.05 10.57 -8.26
C THR A 152 -21.89 10.00 -9.42
N GLY A 153 -21.30 9.11 -10.23
CA GLY A 153 -21.97 8.51 -11.38
C GLY A 153 -22.93 7.37 -11.02
N GLN A 154 -22.60 6.57 -10.01
CA GLN A 154 -23.33 5.33 -9.71
C GLN A 154 -23.77 5.18 -8.26
N GLY A 155 -23.34 6.07 -7.36
CA GLY A 155 -23.58 5.95 -5.92
C GLY A 155 -22.84 4.76 -5.29
N ILE A 156 -21.76 4.31 -5.91
CA ILE A 156 -20.96 3.16 -5.45
C ILE A 156 -19.73 3.63 -4.69
N THR A 157 -19.48 3.02 -3.55
CA THR A 157 -18.24 3.16 -2.77
C THR A 157 -17.47 1.84 -2.83
N ALA A 158 -16.18 1.91 -3.14
CA ALA A 158 -15.28 0.77 -3.04
C ALA A 158 -14.71 0.70 -1.62
N ASN A 159 -14.94 -0.41 -0.93
CA ASN A 159 -14.46 -0.67 0.41
C ASN A 159 -13.25 -1.60 0.34
N ILE A 160 -12.14 -1.20 0.94
CA ILE A 160 -10.89 -1.98 0.93
C ILE A 160 -10.38 -2.14 2.37
N ALA A 161 -10.01 -3.36 2.73
CA ALA A 161 -9.21 -3.70 3.89
C ALA A 161 -7.95 -4.42 3.42
N VAL A 162 -6.84 -4.18 4.10
CA VAL A 162 -5.54 -4.72 3.70
C VAL A 162 -4.95 -5.57 4.82
N GLU A 163 -4.49 -6.76 4.47
CA GLU A 163 -3.65 -7.61 5.31
C GLU A 163 -2.21 -7.46 4.80
N CYS A 164 -1.46 -6.51 5.40
CA CYS A 164 -0.10 -6.19 4.96
C CYS A 164 0.92 -6.79 5.94
N GLU A 165 1.52 -7.89 5.53
CA GLU A 165 2.53 -8.61 6.28
C GLU A 165 3.91 -7.95 6.17
N GLY A 166 4.71 -8.10 7.23
CA GLY A 166 6.09 -7.61 7.27
C GLY A 166 6.98 -8.45 8.16
N PHE A 167 8.29 -8.32 8.00
CA PHE A 167 9.30 -8.93 8.85
C PHE A 167 9.94 -7.91 9.78
N LEU A 168 10.32 -8.35 10.97
CA LEU A 168 11.08 -7.56 11.93
C LEU A 168 12.47 -8.17 12.10
N PHE A 169 13.51 -7.40 11.81
CA PHE A 169 14.90 -7.83 11.91
C PHE A 169 15.66 -7.08 13.01
N ASP A 170 16.64 -7.74 13.60
CA ASP A 170 17.54 -7.13 14.58
C ASP A 170 18.48 -6.12 13.90
N GLY A 171 18.69 -4.98 14.58
CA GLY A 171 19.48 -3.88 14.04
C GLY A 171 18.64 -2.84 13.28
N ARG A 172 19.07 -1.57 13.35
CA ARG A 172 18.41 -0.44 12.64
C ARG A 172 18.69 -0.40 11.15
N ASP A 173 19.68 -1.13 10.71
CA ASP A 173 20.26 -1.15 9.38
C ASP A 173 20.45 -2.59 8.89
N ALA A 174 19.43 -3.43 9.14
CA ALA A 174 19.48 -4.86 8.82
C ALA A 174 19.83 -5.10 7.34
N GLU A 175 19.41 -4.22 6.43
CA GLU A 175 19.73 -4.27 5.00
C GLU A 175 21.26 -4.13 4.73
N GLN A 176 22.01 -3.49 5.63
CA GLN A 176 23.47 -3.35 5.52
C GLN A 176 24.22 -4.45 6.26
N SER A 177 23.55 -5.10 7.19
CA SER A 177 24.13 -6.13 8.08
C SER A 177 23.91 -7.55 7.58
N PHE A 178 23.35 -7.75 6.42
CA PHE A 178 23.15 -9.07 5.82
C PHE A 178 24.48 -9.77 5.52
N SER A 179 24.54 -11.05 5.84
CA SER A 179 25.66 -11.90 5.45
C SER A 179 25.19 -13.15 4.72
N ASP A 180 25.93 -13.55 3.69
CA ASP A 180 25.62 -14.78 2.91
C ASP A 180 25.61 -16.06 3.77
N LEU A 181 26.29 -16.05 4.92
CA LEU A 181 26.38 -17.19 5.83
C LEU A 181 25.25 -17.20 6.85
N ALA A 182 24.88 -16.03 7.39
CA ALA A 182 23.94 -15.92 8.51
C ALA A 182 22.55 -15.38 8.09
N GLY A 183 22.43 -14.80 6.90
CA GLY A 183 21.22 -14.12 6.46
C GLY A 183 20.90 -12.88 7.30
N PHE A 184 19.62 -12.56 7.42
CA PHE A 184 19.12 -11.55 8.36
C PHE A 184 19.00 -12.13 9.76
N LYS A 185 19.30 -11.32 10.77
CA LYS A 185 19.14 -11.72 12.15
C LYS A 185 17.69 -11.53 12.59
N LEU A 186 17.02 -12.64 12.90
CA LEU A 186 15.64 -12.69 13.35
C LEU A 186 15.55 -12.26 14.81
N VAL A 187 14.42 -11.64 15.19
CA VAL A 187 14.17 -11.19 16.58
C VAL A 187 13.32 -12.17 17.38
N SER A 188 12.57 -13.05 16.71
CA SER A 188 11.66 -14.01 17.31
C SER A 188 11.65 -15.34 16.56
N GLY A 189 11.57 -16.44 17.30
CA GLY A 189 11.29 -17.78 16.78
C GLY A 189 9.81 -18.18 16.91
N SER A 190 8.91 -17.24 17.28
CA SER A 190 7.47 -17.50 17.34
C SER A 190 6.91 -17.78 15.95
N GLY A 191 5.75 -18.41 15.89
CA GLY A 191 5.01 -18.71 14.67
C GLY A 191 3.57 -18.21 14.75
N TYR A 192 2.72 -18.69 13.85
CA TYR A 192 1.34 -18.23 13.69
C TYR A 192 0.56 -18.21 15.00
N TYR A 193 0.06 -17.02 15.38
CA TYR A 193 -0.67 -16.75 16.62
C TYR A 193 0.08 -17.10 17.92
N SER A 194 1.38 -17.37 17.86
CA SER A 194 2.20 -17.73 19.00
C SER A 194 3.05 -16.56 19.45
N SER A 195 3.02 -16.23 20.73
CA SER A 195 3.86 -15.22 21.35
C SER A 195 4.69 -15.84 22.47
N LEU A 196 5.97 -15.51 22.49
CA LEU A 196 6.89 -15.93 23.55
C LEU A 196 6.90 -14.89 24.69
N PRO A 197 7.21 -15.27 25.94
CA PRO A 197 7.37 -14.31 27.03
C PRO A 197 8.47 -13.29 26.73
N LYS A 198 8.16 -11.99 26.85
CA LYS A 198 9.09 -10.88 26.54
C LYS A 198 9.63 -10.90 25.10
N ASP A 199 8.83 -11.41 24.17
CA ASP A 199 9.18 -11.48 22.74
C ASP A 199 9.30 -10.07 22.15
N PRO A 200 10.44 -9.69 21.57
CA PRO A 200 10.61 -8.40 20.90
C PRO A 200 9.59 -8.17 19.79
N LEU A 201 9.19 -9.23 19.08
CA LEU A 201 8.16 -9.15 18.04
C LEU A 201 6.81 -8.75 18.63
N LYS A 202 6.42 -9.36 19.78
CA LYS A 202 5.16 -9.02 20.43
C LYS A 202 5.16 -7.59 20.98
N ILE A 203 6.27 -7.15 21.56
CA ILE A 203 6.43 -5.76 22.03
C ILE A 203 6.29 -4.77 20.87
N PHE A 204 6.89 -5.07 19.73
CA PHE A 204 6.76 -4.27 18.53
C PHE A 204 5.30 -4.23 18.02
N ILE A 205 4.63 -5.40 17.94
CA ILE A 205 3.23 -5.48 17.51
C ILE A 205 2.34 -4.64 18.43
N ASP A 206 2.49 -4.73 19.74
CA ASP A 206 1.70 -3.96 20.70
C ASP A 206 1.93 -2.45 20.55
N SER A 207 3.18 -2.03 20.41
CA SER A 207 3.52 -0.62 20.21
C SER A 207 2.96 -0.07 18.88
N LEU A 208 3.01 -0.87 17.81
CA LEU A 208 2.45 -0.50 16.52
C LEU A 208 0.92 -0.40 16.58
N ALA A 209 0.27 -1.36 17.24
CA ALA A 209 -1.18 -1.37 17.43
C ALA A 209 -1.68 -0.15 18.21
N GLU A 210 -0.98 0.27 19.28
CA GLU A 210 -1.31 1.48 20.03
C GLU A 210 -1.20 2.74 19.15
N ALA A 211 -0.10 2.88 18.42
CA ALA A 211 0.07 4.01 17.50
C ALA A 211 -1.01 4.03 16.39
N GLN A 212 -1.40 2.86 15.88
CA GLN A 212 -2.49 2.74 14.91
C GLN A 212 -3.83 3.20 15.48
N ARG A 213 -4.19 2.79 16.72
CA ARG A 213 -5.41 3.26 17.40
C ARG A 213 -5.43 4.77 17.54
N ALA A 214 -4.33 5.37 18.00
CA ALA A 214 -4.21 6.83 18.09
C ALA A 214 -4.42 7.52 16.74
N MET A 215 -4.09 6.86 15.62
CA MET A 215 -4.31 7.37 14.26
C MET A 215 -5.65 6.92 13.62
N ALA A 216 -6.57 6.36 14.40
CA ALA A 216 -7.91 5.89 14.00
C ALA A 216 -7.89 4.81 12.91
N PHE A 217 -6.99 3.83 13.01
CA PHE A 217 -6.99 2.66 12.11
C PHE A 217 -8.14 1.70 12.40
N GLU A 218 -8.67 1.68 13.62
CA GLU A 218 -9.72 0.75 14.04
C GLU A 218 -9.26 -0.71 13.89
N ASN A 219 -8.22 -1.07 14.65
CA ASN A 219 -7.60 -2.39 14.62
C ASN A 219 -8.60 -3.53 14.87
N GLU A 220 -8.41 -4.65 14.19
CA GLU A 220 -9.22 -5.87 14.33
C GLU A 220 -8.43 -7.02 14.96
N LYS A 221 -7.25 -7.34 14.40
CA LYS A 221 -6.38 -8.43 14.84
C LYS A 221 -4.92 -8.04 14.65
N ASP A 222 -4.12 -8.31 15.68
CA ASP A 222 -2.69 -8.02 15.70
C ASP A 222 -1.95 -9.28 16.14
N HIS A 223 -1.11 -9.86 15.27
CA HIS A 223 -0.51 -11.17 15.56
C HIS A 223 0.83 -11.41 14.84
N PRO A 224 1.66 -12.32 15.40
CA PRO A 224 2.75 -12.94 14.66
C PRO A 224 2.20 -13.80 13.51
N GLU A 225 2.89 -13.77 12.38
CA GLU A 225 2.58 -14.57 11.20
C GLU A 225 3.30 -15.95 11.20
N VAL A 226 3.12 -16.73 10.11
CA VAL A 226 3.63 -18.10 10.00
C VAL A 226 5.15 -18.15 10.04
N ALA A 227 5.83 -17.23 9.36
CA ALA A 227 7.29 -17.19 9.37
C ALA A 227 7.84 -16.59 10.67
N PRO A 228 9.01 -17.05 11.15
CA PRO A 228 9.68 -16.43 12.28
C PRO A 228 9.91 -14.93 12.06
N SER A 229 9.70 -14.14 13.10
CA SER A 229 9.84 -12.66 13.05
C SER A 229 8.90 -11.95 12.07
N GLN A 230 7.85 -12.61 11.60
CA GLN A 230 6.85 -12.03 10.71
C GLN A 230 5.63 -11.53 11.50
N PHE A 231 5.08 -10.39 11.11
CA PHE A 231 3.94 -9.75 11.75
C PHE A 231 2.86 -9.34 10.75
N GLU A 232 1.63 -9.28 11.24
CA GLU A 232 0.47 -8.76 10.54
C GLU A 232 -0.45 -8.03 11.53
N LEU A 233 -0.89 -6.84 11.18
CA LEU A 233 -1.89 -6.09 11.92
C LEU A 233 -3.03 -5.73 10.99
N ASN A 234 -4.23 -6.19 11.33
CA ASN A 234 -5.44 -6.00 10.54
C ASN A 234 -6.28 -4.87 11.10
N TYR A 235 -6.90 -4.10 10.24
CA TYR A 235 -7.76 -2.99 10.58
C TYR A 235 -8.97 -2.91 9.67
N THR A 236 -10.02 -2.28 10.15
CA THR A 236 -11.32 -2.20 9.49
C THR A 236 -11.22 -1.57 8.10
N TYR A 237 -12.02 -2.09 7.17
CA TYR A 237 -12.12 -1.55 5.82
C TYR A 237 -12.59 -0.09 5.80
N CYS A 238 -12.15 0.63 4.79
CA CYS A 238 -12.59 1.99 4.51
C CYS A 238 -12.66 2.25 2.99
N ASP A 239 -12.99 3.48 2.59
CA ASP A 239 -12.92 3.90 1.19
C ASP A 239 -11.54 3.69 0.59
N ALA A 240 -11.47 3.33 -0.68
CA ALA A 240 -10.25 2.91 -1.36
C ALA A 240 -9.09 3.93 -1.25
N LEU A 241 -9.38 5.24 -1.32
CA LEU A 241 -8.33 6.25 -1.19
C LEU A 241 -7.77 6.29 0.23
N LEU A 242 -8.64 6.28 1.23
CA LEU A 242 -8.25 6.25 2.63
C LEU A 242 -7.49 4.96 2.96
N ALA A 243 -7.92 3.82 2.41
CA ALA A 243 -7.22 2.55 2.58
C ALA A 243 -5.78 2.61 2.03
N ALA A 244 -5.58 3.25 0.87
CA ALA A 244 -4.24 3.43 0.30
C ALA A 244 -3.36 4.37 1.16
N ASP A 245 -3.93 5.48 1.65
CA ASP A 245 -3.26 6.37 2.60
C ASP A 245 -2.89 5.63 3.89
N GLN A 246 -3.78 4.79 4.42
CA GLN A 246 -3.52 3.96 5.60
C GLN A 246 -2.39 2.95 5.38
N VAL A 247 -2.26 2.34 4.21
CA VAL A 247 -1.11 1.46 3.90
C VAL A 247 0.21 2.22 3.99
N GLN A 248 0.27 3.46 3.48
CA GLN A 248 1.47 4.29 3.59
C GLN A 248 1.78 4.62 5.05
N LEU A 249 0.78 5.04 5.82
CA LEU A 249 0.93 5.35 7.24
C LEU A 249 1.33 4.12 8.05
N TYR A 250 0.73 2.96 7.79
CA TYR A 250 1.07 1.71 8.44
C TYR A 250 2.55 1.36 8.28
N LYS A 251 3.03 1.37 7.03
CA LYS A 251 4.45 1.08 6.74
C LYS A 251 5.39 2.11 7.37
N LEU A 252 5.04 3.38 7.31
CA LEU A 252 5.84 4.45 7.91
C LEU A 252 5.90 4.29 9.44
N THR A 253 4.76 4.06 10.09
CA THR A 253 4.66 3.88 11.55
C THR A 253 5.43 2.65 12.00
N ALA A 254 5.28 1.52 11.30
CA ALA A 254 6.02 0.30 11.60
C ALA A 254 7.53 0.51 11.55
N ARG A 255 8.04 1.21 10.53
CA ARG A 255 9.45 1.54 10.40
C ARG A 255 9.96 2.47 11.50
N GLN A 256 9.17 3.50 11.85
CA GLN A 256 9.55 4.43 12.92
C GLN A 256 9.62 3.71 14.28
N ILE A 257 8.63 2.90 14.61
CA ILE A 257 8.60 2.14 15.86
C ILE A 257 9.73 1.12 15.91
N ALA A 258 9.97 0.39 14.82
CA ALA A 258 11.10 -0.53 14.73
C ALA A 258 12.43 0.20 14.94
N ALA A 259 12.66 1.32 14.22
CA ALA A 259 13.89 2.11 14.37
C ALA A 259 14.07 2.68 15.78
N ASN A 260 13.00 3.14 16.44
CA ASN A 260 13.04 3.60 17.82
C ASN A 260 13.43 2.47 18.79
N SER A 261 13.07 1.22 18.46
CA SER A 261 13.41 0.01 19.22
C SER A 261 14.76 -0.61 18.84
N GLY A 262 15.52 0.00 17.90
CA GLY A 262 16.80 -0.54 17.43
C GLY A 262 16.65 -1.68 16.42
N LEU A 263 15.48 -1.80 15.76
CA LEU A 263 15.08 -2.87 14.85
C LEU A 263 14.80 -2.31 13.45
N THR A 264 14.62 -3.21 12.48
CA THR A 264 14.22 -2.88 11.10
C THR A 264 12.92 -3.59 10.73
N ALA A 265 11.87 -2.84 10.39
CA ALA A 265 10.65 -3.38 9.77
C ALA A 265 10.84 -3.43 8.24
N CYS A 266 10.58 -4.60 7.67
CA CYS A 266 10.81 -4.91 6.26
C CYS A 266 9.52 -5.38 5.59
N PHE A 267 9.16 -4.73 4.48
CA PHE A 267 8.00 -5.08 3.66
C PHE A 267 8.40 -5.66 2.30
N LEU A 268 9.60 -6.24 2.18
CA LEU A 268 9.95 -7.04 1.00
C LEU A 268 9.08 -8.31 0.95
N PRO A 269 8.58 -8.68 -0.24
CA PRO A 269 7.71 -9.85 -0.40
C PRO A 269 8.35 -11.18 0.01
N LYS A 270 9.67 -11.33 -0.19
CA LYS A 270 10.42 -12.56 0.10
C LYS A 270 11.85 -12.25 0.54
N PRO A 271 12.06 -11.66 1.72
CA PRO A 271 13.40 -11.30 2.18
C PRO A 271 14.24 -12.51 2.57
N ILE A 272 13.60 -13.66 2.89
CA ILE A 272 14.28 -14.89 3.32
C ILE A 272 13.82 -16.06 2.45
N ALA A 273 14.79 -16.80 1.88
CA ALA A 273 14.51 -18.03 1.15
C ALA A 273 14.09 -19.17 2.11
N GLY A 274 13.26 -20.08 1.63
CA GLY A 274 12.89 -21.30 2.36
C GLY A 274 11.84 -21.16 3.45
N ILE A 275 11.31 -19.94 3.70
CA ILE A 275 10.18 -19.69 4.61
C ILE A 275 9.07 -18.92 3.91
N ASN A 276 7.92 -18.70 4.55
CA ASN A 276 6.83 -17.93 3.97
C ASN A 276 7.26 -16.49 3.64
N GLY A 277 6.75 -15.94 2.55
CA GLY A 277 6.92 -14.54 2.18
C GLY A 277 5.80 -13.68 2.78
N SER A 278 5.88 -12.37 2.53
CA SER A 278 4.88 -11.38 2.95
C SER A 278 3.95 -11.00 1.80
N GLY A 279 2.65 -10.94 2.07
CA GLY A 279 1.60 -10.46 1.18
C GLY A 279 1.08 -9.09 1.57
N MET A 280 0.33 -8.49 0.65
CA MET A 280 -0.57 -7.38 0.91
C MET A 280 -1.95 -7.78 0.38
N HIS A 281 -2.55 -8.77 1.07
CA HIS A 281 -3.85 -9.29 0.64
C HIS A 281 -4.88 -8.18 0.65
N THR A 282 -5.49 -7.94 -0.50
CA THR A 282 -6.43 -6.84 -0.68
C THR A 282 -7.85 -7.39 -0.65
N ASN A 283 -8.52 -7.22 0.49
CA ASN A 283 -9.92 -7.52 0.68
C ASN A 283 -10.77 -6.38 0.11
N LEU A 284 -11.76 -6.71 -0.73
CA LEU A 284 -12.52 -5.72 -1.46
C LEU A 284 -14.01 -6.09 -1.53
N SER A 285 -14.86 -5.10 -1.31
CA SER A 285 -16.29 -5.15 -1.61
C SER A 285 -16.76 -3.82 -2.19
N LEU A 286 -17.93 -3.82 -2.82
CA LEU A 286 -18.59 -2.62 -3.30
C LEU A 286 -19.87 -2.41 -2.51
N SER A 287 -20.15 -1.17 -2.11
CA SER A 287 -21.43 -0.81 -1.52
C SER A 287 -22.13 0.26 -2.35
N GLN A 288 -23.47 0.17 -2.41
CA GLN A 288 -24.34 1.16 -3.04
C GLN A 288 -25.44 1.53 -2.07
N LYS A 289 -25.60 2.83 -1.78
CA LYS A 289 -26.57 3.32 -0.79
C LYS A 289 -26.46 2.60 0.57
N GLY A 290 -25.21 2.35 1.01
CA GLY A 290 -24.90 1.68 2.28
C GLY A 290 -25.12 0.16 2.29
N LYS A 291 -25.49 -0.46 1.17
CA LYS A 291 -25.68 -1.91 1.05
C LYS A 291 -24.51 -2.54 0.29
N ASN A 292 -23.98 -3.63 0.80
CA ASN A 292 -22.97 -4.44 0.11
C ASN A 292 -23.60 -5.12 -1.11
N ILE A 293 -23.17 -4.74 -2.33
CA ILE A 293 -23.70 -5.27 -3.58
C ILE A 293 -22.97 -6.55 -4.04
N PHE A 294 -21.97 -7.00 -3.29
CA PHE A 294 -21.30 -8.28 -3.53
C PHE A 294 -22.01 -9.45 -2.84
N TYR A 295 -22.96 -9.19 -1.93
CA TYR A 295 -23.64 -10.22 -1.16
C TYR A 295 -24.94 -10.67 -1.79
N ASP A 296 -25.11 -11.98 -1.93
CA ASP A 296 -26.38 -12.65 -2.22
C ASP A 296 -26.41 -13.99 -1.47
N PRO A 297 -27.29 -14.18 -0.48
CA PRO A 297 -27.35 -15.43 0.27
C PRO A 297 -27.78 -16.65 -0.56
N ALA A 298 -28.39 -16.43 -1.72
CA ALA A 298 -28.77 -17.47 -2.68
C ALA A 298 -27.76 -17.68 -3.81
N GLY A 299 -26.76 -16.78 -3.90
CA GLY A 299 -25.71 -16.84 -4.91
C GLY A 299 -24.66 -17.92 -4.62
N GLU A 300 -23.93 -18.33 -5.65
CA GLU A 300 -22.79 -19.23 -5.52
C GLU A 300 -21.75 -18.61 -4.55
N ASP A 301 -21.29 -19.37 -3.57
CA ASP A 301 -20.39 -18.91 -2.49
C ASP A 301 -20.91 -17.68 -1.71
N GLY A 302 -22.22 -17.41 -1.72
CA GLY A 302 -22.82 -16.24 -1.08
C GLY A 302 -22.57 -14.93 -1.80
N LEU A 303 -22.12 -14.97 -3.05
CA LEU A 303 -21.80 -13.80 -3.87
C LEU A 303 -22.89 -13.50 -4.90
N ALA A 304 -23.18 -12.21 -5.04
CA ALA A 304 -24.07 -11.68 -6.07
C ALA A 304 -23.37 -11.62 -7.46
N ALA A 305 -24.16 -11.53 -8.51
CA ALA A 305 -23.68 -11.44 -9.89
C ALA A 305 -22.63 -10.32 -10.12
N PRO A 306 -22.76 -9.11 -9.54
CA PRO A 306 -21.69 -8.08 -9.66
C PRO A 306 -20.33 -8.52 -9.12
N ALA A 307 -20.29 -9.32 -8.05
CA ALA A 307 -19.02 -9.83 -7.51
C ALA A 307 -18.38 -10.84 -8.46
N TRP A 308 -19.18 -11.72 -9.06
CA TRP A 308 -18.69 -12.67 -10.05
C TRP A 308 -18.23 -11.99 -11.34
N ASP A 309 -18.95 -10.96 -11.80
CA ASP A 309 -18.52 -10.15 -12.96
C ASP A 309 -17.17 -9.48 -12.68
N PHE A 310 -16.99 -8.95 -11.47
CA PHE A 310 -15.73 -8.35 -11.01
C PHE A 310 -14.59 -9.37 -11.00
N ILE A 311 -14.81 -10.56 -10.42
CA ILE A 311 -13.83 -11.65 -10.38
C ILE A 311 -13.44 -12.08 -11.80
N ASP A 312 -14.41 -12.31 -12.67
CA ASP A 312 -14.17 -12.75 -14.04
C ASP A 312 -13.30 -11.77 -14.83
N ARG A 313 -13.56 -10.45 -14.70
CA ARG A 313 -12.72 -9.41 -15.31
C ARG A 313 -11.32 -9.39 -14.74
N LEU A 314 -11.14 -9.53 -13.43
CA LEU A 314 -9.83 -9.61 -12.81
C LEU A 314 -9.03 -10.80 -13.33
N LEU A 315 -9.63 -11.98 -13.38
CA LEU A 315 -8.97 -13.19 -13.84
C LEU A 315 -8.64 -13.14 -15.34
N ASN A 316 -9.48 -12.50 -16.15
CA ASN A 316 -9.22 -12.31 -17.57
C ASN A 316 -7.98 -11.46 -17.82
N ASN A 317 -7.82 -10.39 -17.04
CA ASN A 317 -6.74 -9.41 -17.20
C ASN A 317 -5.61 -9.57 -16.17
N ALA A 318 -5.53 -10.73 -15.52
CA ALA A 318 -4.54 -10.98 -14.46
C ALA A 318 -3.09 -10.79 -14.92
N ASN A 319 -2.78 -11.22 -16.14
CA ASN A 319 -1.45 -11.09 -16.73
C ASN A 319 -1.10 -9.64 -17.04
N ASP A 320 -2.07 -8.83 -17.46
CA ASP A 320 -1.88 -7.43 -17.83
C ASP A 320 -1.50 -6.59 -16.61
N ILE A 321 -2.17 -6.83 -15.48
CA ILE A 321 -1.96 -6.07 -14.24
C ILE A 321 -0.91 -6.71 -13.32
N CYS A 322 -0.37 -7.88 -13.64
CA CYS A 322 0.55 -8.60 -12.76
C CYS A 322 1.77 -7.77 -12.36
N LEU A 323 2.38 -7.04 -13.29
CA LEU A 323 3.52 -6.15 -12.99
C LEU A 323 3.17 -5.03 -12.01
N ILE A 324 1.92 -4.57 -12.02
CA ILE A 324 1.44 -3.50 -11.14
C ILE A 324 1.32 -4.00 -9.70
N ILE A 325 0.69 -5.15 -9.52
CA ILE A 325 0.44 -5.72 -8.19
C ILE A 325 1.61 -6.55 -7.65
N ASN A 326 2.62 -6.84 -8.49
CA ASN A 326 3.88 -7.51 -8.15
C ASN A 326 5.03 -6.76 -8.81
N SER A 327 5.38 -5.61 -8.24
CA SER A 327 6.18 -4.59 -8.92
C SER A 327 7.69 -4.70 -8.73
N SER A 328 8.18 -5.71 -8.02
CA SER A 328 9.61 -5.95 -7.79
C SER A 328 10.05 -7.33 -8.24
N VAL A 329 11.34 -7.50 -8.41
CA VAL A 329 11.93 -8.82 -8.66
C VAL A 329 11.63 -9.77 -7.51
N ASN A 330 11.69 -9.28 -6.29
CA ASN A 330 11.46 -10.04 -5.07
C ASN A 330 9.99 -10.55 -4.96
N ALA A 331 9.01 -9.83 -5.53
CA ALA A 331 7.62 -10.24 -5.54
C ALA A 331 7.39 -11.59 -6.25
N TYR A 332 8.14 -11.86 -7.32
CA TYR A 332 8.03 -13.15 -8.05
C TYR A 332 8.64 -14.33 -7.29
N ARG A 333 9.47 -14.07 -6.30
CA ARG A 333 9.96 -15.07 -5.36
C ARG A 333 8.91 -15.49 -4.35
N ARG A 334 8.04 -14.55 -3.97
CA ARG A 334 6.92 -14.84 -3.08
C ARG A 334 5.86 -15.72 -3.74
N LEU A 335 5.64 -15.59 -5.05
CA LEU A 335 4.58 -16.31 -5.78
C LEU A 335 4.88 -17.82 -5.96
N ASP A 336 5.46 -18.46 -4.96
CA ASP A 336 5.71 -19.90 -4.94
C ASP A 336 4.60 -20.60 -4.14
N PRO A 337 3.77 -21.47 -4.78
CA PRO A 337 2.65 -22.14 -4.12
C PRO A 337 3.06 -23.12 -3.02
N ASN A 338 4.35 -23.53 -2.95
CA ASN A 338 4.84 -24.36 -1.86
C ASN A 338 4.85 -23.63 -0.51
N PHE A 339 4.72 -22.31 -0.52
CA PHE A 339 4.68 -21.45 0.67
C PHE A 339 3.34 -20.70 0.82
N GLU A 340 2.25 -21.32 0.40
CA GLU A 340 0.88 -20.77 0.44
C GLU A 340 0.68 -19.49 -0.41
N ALA A 341 1.65 -19.14 -1.22
CA ALA A 341 1.55 -17.97 -2.08
C ALA A 341 0.77 -18.28 -3.37
N PRO A 342 -0.16 -17.38 -3.76
CA PRO A 342 -1.04 -17.64 -4.90
C PRO A 342 -0.34 -17.29 -6.21
N ASN A 343 -0.28 -18.25 -7.12
CA ASN A 343 0.18 -17.99 -8.51
C ASN A 343 -0.82 -18.50 -9.57
N GLN A 344 -1.92 -19.11 -9.14
CA GLN A 344 -2.92 -19.66 -10.06
C GLN A 344 -4.00 -18.61 -10.38
N ILE A 345 -4.21 -18.33 -11.66
CA ILE A 345 -5.23 -17.39 -12.14
C ILE A 345 -6.60 -18.06 -12.07
N ARG A 346 -7.15 -18.10 -10.87
CA ARG A 346 -8.49 -18.61 -10.57
C ARG A 346 -9.04 -18.02 -9.28
N SER A 347 -10.32 -18.24 -9.02
CA SER A 347 -10.96 -17.98 -7.73
C SER A 347 -11.27 -19.27 -6.99
N SER A 348 -11.27 -19.23 -5.65
CA SER A 348 -11.65 -20.36 -4.81
C SER A 348 -12.11 -19.90 -3.42
N PRO A 349 -13.15 -20.53 -2.83
CA PRO A 349 -13.50 -20.28 -1.42
C PRO A 349 -12.56 -20.98 -0.43
N VAL A 350 -11.81 -22.00 -0.86
CA VAL A 350 -11.00 -22.85 0.04
C VAL A 350 -9.51 -22.91 -0.29
N ASP A 351 -9.14 -22.77 -1.56
CA ASP A 351 -7.76 -22.95 -2.00
C ASP A 351 -6.98 -21.64 -1.95
N ARG A 352 -6.00 -21.57 -1.05
CA ARG A 352 -5.14 -20.40 -0.84
C ARG A 352 -4.10 -20.17 -1.94
N THR A 353 -3.89 -21.12 -2.84
CA THR A 353 -3.01 -20.95 -4.02
C THR A 353 -3.69 -20.19 -5.16
N SER A 354 -4.96 -19.84 -5.00
CA SER A 354 -5.74 -19.07 -5.97
C SER A 354 -5.46 -17.58 -5.86
N MET A 355 -5.43 -16.88 -7.01
CA MET A 355 -5.27 -15.43 -7.09
C MET A 355 -6.35 -14.68 -6.30
N VAL A 356 -7.60 -15.16 -6.43
CA VAL A 356 -8.76 -14.59 -5.75
C VAL A 356 -9.35 -15.63 -4.81
N ARG A 357 -9.40 -15.29 -3.52
CA ARG A 357 -10.11 -16.07 -2.51
C ARG A 357 -11.48 -15.45 -2.26
N ILE A 358 -12.48 -16.30 -1.95
CA ILE A 358 -13.82 -15.89 -1.57
C ILE A 358 -14.01 -16.27 -0.09
N PRO A 359 -13.72 -15.36 0.86
CA PRO A 359 -13.90 -15.66 2.28
C PRO A 359 -15.36 -15.84 2.63
N LEU A 360 -15.66 -16.70 3.61
CA LEU A 360 -17.00 -16.78 4.19
C LEU A 360 -17.43 -15.39 4.67
N GLY A 361 -18.63 -14.98 4.31
CA GLY A 361 -19.16 -13.68 4.64
C GLY A 361 -20.69 -13.67 4.81
N ASN A 362 -21.18 -12.56 5.30
CA ASN A 362 -22.60 -12.25 5.42
C ASN A 362 -22.88 -10.90 4.76
N ALA A 363 -24.08 -10.35 4.89
CA ALA A 363 -24.46 -9.09 4.27
C ALA A 363 -23.47 -7.91 4.57
N LYS A 364 -22.77 -7.93 5.70
CA LYS A 364 -21.81 -6.90 6.09
C LYS A 364 -20.38 -7.22 5.65
N SER A 365 -20.02 -8.51 5.56
CA SER A 365 -18.62 -8.95 5.41
C SER A 365 -18.33 -9.69 4.11
N ALA A 366 -19.33 -9.91 3.23
CA ALA A 366 -19.11 -10.53 1.93
C ALA A 366 -18.15 -9.69 1.10
N ARG A 367 -17.08 -10.33 0.59
CA ARG A 367 -15.96 -9.68 -0.08
C ARG A 367 -15.18 -10.67 -0.93
N ILE A 368 -14.33 -10.18 -1.75
CA ILE A 368 -13.27 -10.95 -2.40
C ILE A 368 -11.92 -10.56 -1.81
N GLU A 369 -10.96 -11.46 -1.83
CA GLU A 369 -9.59 -11.24 -1.38
C GLU A 369 -8.64 -11.49 -2.55
N VAL A 370 -7.97 -10.43 -3.01
CA VAL A 370 -6.92 -10.54 -4.03
C VAL A 370 -5.60 -10.83 -3.32
N ARG A 371 -5.14 -12.08 -3.38
CA ARG A 371 -4.01 -12.59 -2.59
C ARG A 371 -2.64 -12.36 -3.21
N THR A 372 -2.59 -12.12 -4.51
CA THR A 372 -1.33 -12.00 -5.27
C THR A 372 -0.58 -10.71 -5.04
N VAL A 373 -1.16 -9.73 -4.37
CA VAL A 373 -0.58 -8.41 -4.20
C VAL A 373 0.65 -8.49 -3.29
N ALA A 374 1.75 -7.90 -3.75
CA ALA A 374 2.99 -7.80 -2.98
C ALA A 374 2.99 -6.56 -2.08
N PRO A 375 3.56 -6.63 -0.85
CA PRO A 375 3.54 -5.52 0.10
C PRO A 375 4.38 -4.32 -0.35
N ASP A 376 5.26 -4.50 -1.31
CA ASP A 376 6.09 -3.48 -1.93
C ASP A 376 5.45 -2.79 -3.15
N ALA A 377 4.24 -3.18 -3.52
CA ALA A 377 3.50 -2.52 -4.59
C ALA A 377 2.97 -1.15 -4.15
N ASN A 378 2.87 -0.22 -5.10
CA ASN A 378 2.25 1.09 -4.88
C ASN A 378 0.75 0.92 -4.55
N PRO A 379 0.26 1.24 -3.33
CA PRO A 379 -1.11 0.97 -2.96
C PRO A 379 -2.13 1.72 -3.81
N TYR A 380 -1.84 2.95 -4.22
CA TYR A 380 -2.74 3.74 -5.07
C TYR A 380 -2.88 3.14 -6.46
N LEU A 381 -1.77 2.79 -7.08
CA LEU A 381 -1.76 2.16 -8.40
C LEU A 381 -2.38 0.76 -8.36
N THR A 382 -2.12 0.01 -7.30
CA THR A 382 -2.68 -1.33 -7.06
C THR A 382 -4.20 -1.28 -6.94
N PHE A 383 -4.73 -0.41 -6.07
CA PHE A 383 -6.18 -0.32 -5.86
C PHE A 383 -6.89 0.25 -7.07
N LEU A 384 -6.32 1.28 -7.72
CA LEU A 384 -6.83 1.77 -9.00
C LEU A 384 -6.89 0.64 -10.04
N SER A 385 -5.82 -0.13 -10.16
CA SER A 385 -5.73 -1.23 -11.14
C SER A 385 -6.74 -2.34 -10.86
N ILE A 386 -6.87 -2.79 -9.60
CA ILE A 386 -7.84 -3.82 -9.21
C ILE A 386 -9.27 -3.33 -9.45
N LEU A 387 -9.61 -2.12 -9.00
CA LEU A 387 -10.94 -1.54 -9.15
C LEU A 387 -11.30 -1.29 -10.61
N HIS A 388 -10.40 -0.67 -11.37
CA HIS A 388 -10.63 -0.41 -12.79
C HIS A 388 -10.80 -1.72 -13.57
N THR A 389 -9.96 -2.72 -13.29
CA THR A 389 -10.01 -4.02 -13.95
C THR A 389 -11.30 -4.75 -13.62
N GLY A 390 -11.68 -4.84 -12.36
CA GLY A 390 -12.89 -5.54 -11.94
C GLY A 390 -14.19 -4.87 -12.41
N LEU A 391 -14.19 -3.54 -12.60
CA LEU A 391 -15.38 -2.80 -13.02
C LEU A 391 -15.45 -2.54 -14.53
N ARG A 392 -14.31 -2.33 -15.20
CA ARG A 392 -14.25 -1.84 -16.60
C ARG A 392 -13.36 -2.70 -17.50
N GLY A 393 -12.60 -3.66 -16.93
CA GLY A 393 -11.69 -4.51 -17.71
C GLY A 393 -12.41 -5.31 -18.78
N PRO A 394 -11.76 -5.60 -19.93
CA PRO A 394 -12.35 -6.39 -21.00
C PRO A 394 -12.73 -7.78 -20.49
N LYS A 395 -13.80 -8.33 -21.04
CA LYS A 395 -14.36 -9.62 -20.70
C LYS A 395 -14.36 -10.52 -21.94
N ASN A 396 -13.92 -11.75 -21.77
CA ASN A 396 -14.01 -12.78 -22.81
C ASN A 396 -14.86 -13.93 -22.27
N ASP A 397 -16.08 -14.08 -22.78
CA ASP A 397 -17.06 -15.05 -22.29
C ASP A 397 -16.59 -16.51 -22.41
N GLN A 398 -15.81 -16.85 -23.44
CA GLN A 398 -15.20 -18.18 -23.56
C GLN A 398 -14.16 -18.41 -22.46
N GLN A 399 -13.33 -17.42 -22.20
CA GLN A 399 -12.28 -17.47 -21.20
C GLN A 399 -12.82 -17.44 -19.75
N VAL A 400 -13.99 -16.81 -19.53
CA VAL A 400 -14.69 -16.84 -18.24
C VAL A 400 -15.03 -18.25 -17.81
N THR A 401 -15.57 -19.07 -18.74
CA THR A 401 -15.93 -20.47 -18.46
C THR A 401 -14.68 -21.32 -18.21
N GLU A 402 -13.57 -21.06 -18.93
CA GLU A 402 -12.27 -21.70 -18.74
C GLU A 402 -11.60 -21.29 -17.43
N ASN A 403 -11.64 -20.01 -17.06
CA ASN A 403 -11.06 -19.49 -15.82
C ASN A 403 -11.61 -20.17 -14.56
N ARG A 404 -12.90 -20.47 -14.55
CA ARG A 404 -13.55 -21.19 -13.44
C ARG A 404 -13.19 -22.68 -13.39
N ARG A 405 -12.78 -23.27 -14.53
CA ARG A 405 -12.51 -24.71 -14.68
C ARG A 405 -11.05 -25.06 -14.83
N SER A 406 -10.20 -24.15 -15.30
CA SER A 406 -8.79 -24.41 -15.61
C SER A 406 -7.91 -24.44 -14.38
N ARG A 407 -7.22 -25.55 -14.17
CA ARG A 407 -6.23 -25.74 -13.10
C ARG A 407 -4.82 -25.27 -13.46
N THR A 408 -4.58 -24.72 -14.66
CA THR A 408 -3.25 -24.59 -15.25
C THR A 408 -2.84 -23.18 -15.67
N ARG A 409 -3.71 -22.15 -15.56
CA ARG A 409 -3.31 -20.77 -15.83
C ARG A 409 -2.52 -20.23 -14.64
N LEU A 410 -1.28 -19.85 -14.91
CA LEU A 410 -0.37 -19.29 -13.91
C LEU A 410 -0.03 -17.82 -14.23
N LEU A 411 0.23 -17.06 -13.19
CA LEU A 411 0.82 -15.74 -13.31
C LEU A 411 2.25 -15.83 -13.86
N PRO A 412 2.80 -14.75 -14.44
CA PRO A 412 4.21 -14.70 -14.85
C PRO A 412 5.14 -15.16 -13.73
N GLY A 413 6.09 -16.04 -14.06
CA GLY A 413 7.03 -16.60 -13.08
C GLY A 413 8.21 -15.67 -12.74
N ASN A 414 8.34 -14.54 -13.43
CA ASN A 414 9.42 -13.58 -13.24
C ASN A 414 9.02 -12.18 -13.74
N ILE A 415 9.78 -11.18 -13.31
CA ILE A 415 9.49 -9.78 -13.63
C ILE A 415 9.63 -9.47 -15.14
N TYR A 416 10.53 -10.13 -15.87
CA TYR A 416 10.75 -9.85 -17.30
C TYR A 416 9.54 -10.25 -18.13
N ASP A 417 8.91 -11.38 -17.81
CA ASP A 417 7.67 -11.80 -18.48
C ASP A 417 6.52 -10.85 -18.12
N ALA A 418 6.42 -10.41 -16.87
CA ALA A 418 5.40 -9.46 -16.48
C ALA A 418 5.59 -8.07 -17.13
N ILE A 419 6.84 -7.60 -17.26
CA ILE A 419 7.19 -6.38 -17.99
C ILE A 419 6.74 -6.51 -19.45
N ARG A 420 7.06 -7.62 -20.10
CA ARG A 420 6.69 -7.87 -21.51
C ARG A 420 5.18 -7.85 -21.70
N LEU A 421 4.43 -8.49 -20.82
CA LEU A 421 2.96 -8.53 -20.87
C LEU A 421 2.35 -7.16 -20.60
N CYS A 422 2.77 -6.46 -19.56
CA CYS A 422 2.31 -5.12 -19.24
C CYS A 422 2.60 -4.13 -20.39
N LYS A 423 3.81 -4.19 -20.96
CA LYS A 423 4.21 -3.33 -22.09
C LYS A 423 3.33 -3.56 -23.33
N ALA A 424 2.99 -4.82 -23.63
CA ALA A 424 2.18 -5.19 -24.79
C ALA A 424 0.67 -4.97 -24.58
N SER A 425 0.22 -4.72 -23.35
CA SER A 425 -1.21 -4.62 -23.03
C SER A 425 -1.80 -3.27 -23.44
N ASP A 426 -2.70 -3.28 -24.42
CA ASP A 426 -3.51 -2.12 -24.80
C ASP A 426 -4.44 -1.71 -23.65
N TYR A 427 -4.95 -2.69 -22.91
CA TYR A 427 -5.79 -2.44 -21.73
C TYR A 427 -5.08 -1.62 -20.65
N VAL A 428 -3.82 -1.91 -20.35
CA VAL A 428 -3.05 -1.12 -19.39
C VAL A 428 -2.79 0.30 -19.94
N THR A 429 -2.62 0.45 -21.25
CA THR A 429 -2.52 1.77 -21.90
C THR A 429 -3.83 2.55 -21.76
N GLU A 430 -4.96 1.92 -21.99
CA GLU A 430 -6.28 2.53 -21.78
C GLU A 430 -6.48 2.97 -20.33
N MET A 431 -6.13 2.11 -19.37
CA MET A 431 -6.28 2.37 -17.95
C MET A 431 -5.36 3.47 -17.44
N LEU A 432 -4.08 3.46 -17.80
CA LEU A 432 -3.06 4.37 -17.24
C LEU A 432 -2.72 5.57 -18.13
N GLY A 433 -2.97 5.47 -19.42
CA GLY A 433 -2.40 6.37 -20.42
C GLY A 433 -0.95 5.97 -20.78
N GLU A 434 -0.51 6.38 -21.96
CA GLU A 434 0.81 6.03 -22.52
C GLU A 434 1.95 6.46 -21.60
N ILE A 435 2.01 7.75 -21.25
CA ILE A 435 3.13 8.32 -20.49
C ILE A 435 3.32 7.69 -19.12
N PRO A 436 2.31 7.54 -18.25
CA PRO A 436 2.48 6.87 -16.96
C PRO A 436 2.86 5.40 -17.10
N LYS A 437 2.28 4.68 -18.08
CA LYS A 437 2.63 3.30 -18.36
C LYS A 437 4.10 3.16 -18.76
N GLU A 438 4.57 3.98 -19.69
CA GLU A 438 5.98 3.97 -20.12
C GLU A 438 6.92 4.25 -18.95
N LYS A 439 6.68 5.31 -18.19
CA LYS A 439 7.47 5.66 -16.99
C LYS A 439 7.53 4.50 -16.00
N PHE A 440 6.39 3.88 -15.71
CA PHE A 440 6.33 2.74 -14.79
C PHE A 440 7.14 1.55 -15.33
N VAL A 441 6.94 1.17 -16.59
CA VAL A 441 7.65 0.06 -17.24
C VAL A 441 9.17 0.32 -17.27
N GLU A 442 9.61 1.53 -17.65
CA GLU A 442 11.03 1.90 -17.64
C GLU A 442 11.66 1.75 -16.25
N ARG A 443 10.94 2.16 -15.19
CA ARG A 443 11.39 1.97 -13.81
C ARG A 443 11.57 0.49 -13.47
N LYS A 444 10.64 -0.37 -13.90
CA LYS A 444 10.69 -1.81 -13.65
C LYS A 444 11.78 -2.51 -14.48
N VAL A 445 12.00 -2.10 -15.71
CA VAL A 445 13.13 -2.56 -16.52
C VAL A 445 14.46 -2.19 -15.86
N ALA A 446 14.62 -0.92 -15.45
CA ALA A 446 15.82 -0.48 -14.76
C ALA A 446 16.07 -1.25 -13.44
N SER A 447 15.02 -1.55 -12.69
CA SER A 447 15.11 -2.35 -11.47
C SER A 447 15.49 -3.80 -11.75
N ALA A 448 14.87 -4.43 -12.75
CA ALA A 448 15.15 -5.79 -13.15
C ALA A 448 16.57 -5.98 -13.71
N ASP A 449 17.02 -5.04 -14.55
CA ASP A 449 18.31 -5.09 -15.21
C ASP A 449 19.49 -4.78 -14.29
N ARG A 450 19.24 -4.00 -13.24
CA ARG A 450 20.30 -3.56 -12.33
C ARG A 450 20.97 -4.71 -11.61
N CYS A 451 20.20 -5.66 -11.14
CA CYS A 451 20.68 -6.73 -10.31
C CYS A 451 21.78 -7.59 -10.95
N PRO A 452 21.59 -8.18 -12.15
CA PRO A 452 22.63 -9.01 -12.76
C PRO A 452 23.84 -8.21 -13.26
N LYS A 453 23.63 -6.97 -13.67
CA LYS A 453 24.67 -6.16 -14.34
C LYS A 453 25.58 -5.43 -13.35
N GLU A 454 25.02 -4.89 -12.27
CA GLU A 454 25.77 -4.07 -11.32
C GLU A 454 26.58 -4.90 -10.32
N LEU A 455 26.18 -6.13 -10.07
CA LEU A 455 26.71 -6.94 -8.97
C LEU A 455 27.70 -8.02 -9.42
N GLY A 456 27.89 -8.19 -10.74
CA GLY A 456 28.87 -9.09 -11.33
C GLY A 456 28.58 -10.59 -11.17
N ALA A 457 29.52 -11.43 -11.59
CA ALA A 457 29.34 -12.89 -11.69
C ALA A 457 29.08 -13.59 -10.34
N ARG A 458 29.69 -13.09 -9.25
CA ARG A 458 29.50 -13.67 -7.90
C ARG A 458 28.07 -13.54 -7.44
N VAL A 459 27.45 -12.42 -7.72
CA VAL A 459 26.08 -12.15 -7.32
C VAL A 459 25.09 -12.88 -8.24
N LYS A 460 25.40 -13.08 -9.52
CA LYS A 460 24.60 -13.94 -10.40
C LYS A 460 24.37 -15.33 -9.84
N THR A 461 25.37 -15.91 -9.21
CA THR A 461 25.24 -17.23 -8.59
C THR A 461 24.37 -17.17 -7.35
N SER A 462 24.50 -16.15 -6.52
CA SER A 462 23.65 -15.92 -5.36
C SER A 462 22.23 -15.57 -5.78
N GLU A 463 22.03 -14.83 -6.86
CA GLU A 463 20.72 -14.52 -7.42
C GLU A 463 19.93 -15.73 -7.89
N VAL A 464 20.58 -16.72 -8.45
CA VAL A 464 19.92 -17.98 -8.80
C VAL A 464 19.37 -18.69 -7.57
N ILE A 465 20.04 -18.53 -6.42
CA ILE A 465 19.66 -19.19 -5.16
C ILE A 465 18.77 -18.28 -4.29
N TYR A 466 19.17 -17.02 -4.09
CA TYR A 466 18.57 -16.11 -3.09
C TYR A 466 17.89 -14.89 -3.68
N HIS A 467 18.04 -14.65 -4.93
CA HIS A 467 17.38 -13.66 -5.77
C HIS A 467 17.08 -12.32 -5.11
N HIS A 468 18.03 -11.43 -5.07
CA HIS A 468 17.84 -10.02 -4.76
C HIS A 468 17.55 -9.64 -3.31
N GLU A 469 17.52 -10.55 -2.37
CA GLU A 469 17.31 -10.19 -0.96
C GLU A 469 18.34 -9.17 -0.49
N VAL A 470 19.59 -9.33 -0.95
CA VAL A 470 20.69 -8.45 -0.55
C VAL A 470 21.05 -7.44 -1.62
N SER A 471 21.07 -7.91 -2.86
CA SER A 471 21.55 -7.14 -4.00
C SER A 471 20.66 -5.95 -4.36
N ASN A 472 19.45 -5.92 -3.86
CA ASN A 472 18.50 -4.84 -4.06
C ASN A 472 18.31 -3.95 -2.83
N GLN A 473 19.36 -3.65 -2.08
CA GLN A 473 19.30 -2.69 -0.97
C GLN A 473 18.61 -1.37 -1.35
N HIS A 474 18.79 -0.91 -2.58
CA HIS A 474 18.09 0.25 -3.10
C HIS A 474 16.57 0.04 -3.26
N ILE A 475 16.11 -1.21 -3.39
CA ILE A 475 14.68 -1.54 -3.37
C ILE A 475 14.16 -1.49 -1.95
N TRP A 476 14.96 -1.93 -0.97
CA TRP A 476 14.61 -1.91 0.44
C TRP A 476 14.14 -0.54 0.93
N ASN A 477 14.78 0.51 0.46
CA ASN A 477 14.43 1.89 0.80
C ASN A 477 13.13 2.40 0.17
N ASN A 478 12.54 1.63 -0.73
CA ASN A 478 11.28 2.01 -1.39
C ASN A 478 10.03 1.54 -0.62
N PHE A 479 10.23 0.73 0.42
CA PHE A 479 9.09 0.03 1.06
C PHE A 479 9.00 0.25 2.56
#